data_1ff7f9fff2a8d744a31450ce86b1d226
#
_entry.id   1ff7f9fff2a8d744a31450ce86b1d226
#
_cell.length_a   1.000
_cell.length_b   1.000
_cell.length_c   1.000
_cell.angle_alpha   90.00
_cell.angle_beta   90.00
_cell.angle_gamma   90.00
#
_symmetry.space_group_name_H-M   'P 1'
#
loop_
_entity.id
_entity.type
_entity.pdbx_description
1 polymer ?
#
loop_
_entity_poly.entity_id
_entity_poly.type
_entity_poly.pdbx_seq_one_letter_code
_entity_poly.pdbx_strand_id
1 'polypeptide(L)'
;LQFWIDPDAQTDSGFLALMGLDVHGIINYFCAGGPYYCPMGDELAALVDELWREFDVSGYASPGELRYAVVRLLYMLLQLPYADQMAWYPRAQVDLVRDAETLMLADLSVRHTARELAVQFGVSESSFKAYCRDVLGDGYLPYFRRKRLEKAADLLAHTDLKVQDIAVQVGYESQSKFAKAFADQFRLTPL
;
A
#
# COMPACT_ATOMS: atom_id res chain seq x y z
N LEU A 1 1.07 -0.21 2.34
CA LEU A 1 0.37 -0.06 3.61
C LEU A 1 0.84 1.22 4.29
N GLN A 2 -0.07 2.00 4.84
CA GLN A 2 0.26 3.22 5.56
C GLN A 2 -0.27 3.08 6.99
N PHE A 3 0.62 3.22 7.95
CA PHE A 3 0.24 3.32 9.37
C PHE A 3 0.29 4.78 9.79
N TRP A 4 -0.69 5.19 10.54
CA TRP A 4 -0.69 6.44 11.23
C TRP A 4 -0.66 6.18 12.74
N ILE A 5 0.37 6.64 13.41
CA ILE A 5 0.49 6.55 14.85
C ILE A 5 0.32 7.96 15.39
N ASP A 6 -0.72 8.17 16.19
CA ASP A 6 -0.91 9.42 16.91
C ASP A 6 -0.17 9.33 18.25
N PRO A 7 0.95 10.03 18.42
CA PRO A 7 1.73 9.98 19.65
C PRO A 7 1.00 10.60 20.85
N ASP A 8 0.01 11.46 20.59
CA ASP A 8 -0.75 12.18 21.62
C ASP A 8 -2.07 11.46 21.98
N ALA A 9 -2.44 10.42 21.25
CA ALA A 9 -3.59 9.59 21.59
C ALA A 9 -3.34 8.91 22.94
N GLN A 10 -4.09 9.29 23.95
CA GLN A 10 -3.99 8.76 25.33
C GLN A 10 -4.46 7.31 25.48
N THR A 11 -4.35 6.50 24.43
CA THR A 11 -4.81 5.12 24.44
C THR A 11 -3.69 4.16 24.80
N ASP A 12 -3.84 3.49 25.92
CA ASP A 12 -3.10 2.28 26.36
C ASP A 12 -1.55 2.38 26.38
N SER A 13 -1.01 3.58 26.66
CA SER A 13 0.45 3.74 26.88
C SER A 13 1.00 2.75 27.94
N GLY A 14 0.18 2.38 28.92
CA GLY A 14 0.54 1.39 29.92
C GLY A 14 0.72 -0.01 29.38
N PHE A 15 -0.09 -0.47 28.43
CA PHE A 15 0.04 -1.80 27.83
C PHE A 15 1.29 -1.91 26.96
N LEU A 16 1.57 -0.96 26.10
CA LEU A 16 2.76 -0.98 25.25
C LEU A 16 4.05 -0.85 26.07
N ALA A 17 4.05 -0.01 27.11
CA ALA A 17 5.16 0.09 28.05
C ALA A 17 5.38 -1.21 28.82
N LEU A 18 4.32 -1.90 29.23
CA LEU A 18 4.41 -3.23 29.87
C LEU A 18 5.03 -4.27 28.94
N MET A 19 4.78 -4.14 27.64
CA MET A 19 5.38 -5.01 26.60
C MET A 19 6.79 -4.55 26.21
N GLY A 20 7.37 -3.56 26.89
CA GLY A 20 8.71 -3.05 26.58
C GLY A 20 8.79 -2.23 25.28
N LEU A 21 7.66 -1.72 24.79
CA LEU A 21 7.58 -0.94 23.56
C LEU A 21 7.46 0.56 23.90
N ASP A 22 8.50 1.30 23.57
CA ASP A 22 8.49 2.77 23.61
C ASP A 22 8.06 3.32 22.23
N VAL A 23 6.77 3.64 22.10
CA VAL A 23 6.21 4.15 20.84
C VAL A 23 6.84 5.49 20.44
N HIS A 24 7.11 6.38 21.38
CA HIS A 24 7.78 7.65 21.10
C HIS A 24 9.22 7.42 20.62
N GLY A 25 9.93 6.50 21.26
CA GLY A 25 11.26 6.08 20.83
C GLY A 25 11.24 5.48 19.41
N ILE A 26 10.26 4.65 19.10
CA ILE A 26 10.07 4.05 17.76
C ILE A 26 9.81 5.15 16.73
N ILE A 27 8.88 6.07 17.00
CA ILE A 27 8.57 7.19 16.11
C ILE A 27 9.81 8.06 15.89
N ASN A 28 10.50 8.43 16.95
CA ASN A 28 11.72 9.23 16.85
C ASN A 28 12.82 8.50 16.10
N TYR A 29 12.96 7.19 16.32
CA TYR A 29 13.96 6.37 15.66
C TYR A 29 13.74 6.30 14.13
N PHE A 30 12.50 6.13 13.68
CA PHE A 30 12.20 6.00 12.25
C PHE A 30 11.82 7.32 11.58
N CYS A 31 11.22 8.27 12.30
CA CYS A 31 10.59 9.45 11.72
C CYS A 31 11.20 10.77 12.13
N ALA A 32 12.34 10.80 12.85
CA ALA A 32 12.98 12.05 13.32
C ALA A 32 13.29 13.07 12.20
N GLY A 33 13.45 12.61 10.95
CA GLY A 33 13.67 13.46 9.78
C GLY A 33 12.47 13.57 8.85
N GLY A 34 11.33 13.00 9.19
CA GLY A 34 10.13 12.94 8.36
C GLY A 34 9.54 11.53 8.26
N PRO A 35 8.57 11.31 7.36
CA PRO A 35 7.98 9.99 7.19
C PRO A 35 9.04 8.95 6.77
N TYR A 36 8.98 7.80 7.42
CA TYR A 36 9.85 6.67 7.12
C TYR A 36 9.23 5.80 6.02
N TYR A 37 10.03 5.46 5.02
CA TYR A 37 9.66 4.57 3.93
C TYR A 37 10.71 3.47 3.81
N CYS A 38 10.29 2.22 3.82
CA CYS A 38 11.16 1.10 3.54
C CYS A 38 10.52 0.14 2.54
N PRO A 39 11.32 -0.56 1.72
CA PRO A 39 10.82 -1.70 0.97
C PRO A 39 10.23 -2.72 1.95
N MET A 40 9.05 -3.22 1.63
CA MET A 40 8.42 -4.26 2.42
C MET A 40 9.09 -5.60 2.09
N GLY A 41 9.93 -6.10 2.98
CA GLY A 41 10.50 -7.45 2.84
C GLY A 41 9.42 -8.53 2.98
N ASP A 42 9.74 -9.75 2.54
CA ASP A 42 8.78 -10.87 2.48
C ASP A 42 8.15 -11.18 3.84
N GLU A 43 8.90 -11.08 4.94
CA GLU A 43 8.40 -11.33 6.29
C GLU A 43 7.38 -10.27 6.75
N LEU A 44 7.66 -9.00 6.47
CA LEU A 44 6.73 -7.90 6.79
C LEU A 44 5.50 -7.97 5.89
N ALA A 45 5.66 -8.30 4.61
CA ALA A 45 4.56 -8.52 3.69
C ALA A 45 3.64 -9.65 4.16
N ALA A 46 4.22 -10.80 4.57
CA ALA A 46 3.47 -11.94 5.08
C ALA A 46 2.67 -11.59 6.37
N LEU A 47 3.26 -10.82 7.29
CA LEU A 47 2.57 -10.35 8.48
C LEU A 47 1.41 -9.40 8.14
N VAL A 48 1.64 -8.48 7.22
CA VAL A 48 0.60 -7.56 6.76
C VAL A 48 -0.55 -8.32 6.12
N ASP A 49 -0.27 -9.32 5.28
CA ASP A 49 -1.28 -10.17 4.66
C ASP A 49 -2.03 -11.04 5.69
N GLU A 50 -1.34 -11.51 6.75
CA GLU A 50 -1.97 -12.19 7.88
C GLU A 50 -2.94 -11.27 8.61
N LEU A 51 -2.50 -10.05 8.94
CA LEU A 51 -3.34 -9.02 9.57
C LEU A 51 -4.57 -8.67 8.74
N TRP A 52 -4.40 -8.48 7.42
CA TRP A 52 -5.51 -8.20 6.53
C TRP A 52 -6.54 -9.33 6.47
N ARG A 53 -6.08 -10.58 6.43
CA ARG A 53 -6.97 -11.75 6.44
C ARG A 53 -7.78 -11.86 7.72
N GLU A 54 -7.17 -11.58 8.87
CA GLU A 54 -7.86 -11.58 10.16
C GLU A 54 -8.91 -10.46 10.24
N PHE A 55 -8.63 -9.29 9.65
CA PHE A 55 -9.59 -8.19 9.57
C PHE A 55 -10.75 -8.47 8.59
N ASP A 56 -10.49 -9.09 7.44
CA ASP A 56 -11.46 -9.27 6.37
C ASP A 56 -12.46 -10.42 6.67
N VAL A 57 -12.00 -11.51 7.28
CA VAL A 57 -12.83 -12.72 7.53
C VAL A 57 -13.75 -12.57 8.73
N SER A 58 -13.38 -11.81 9.75
CA SER A 58 -14.14 -11.72 11.02
C SER A 58 -14.95 -10.44 11.19
N GLY A 59 -14.72 -9.45 10.34
CA GLY A 59 -15.37 -8.14 10.43
C GLY A 59 -15.00 -7.33 11.69
N TYR A 60 -14.48 -7.99 12.73
CA TYR A 60 -13.92 -7.39 13.95
C TYR A 60 -13.01 -8.41 14.62
N ALA A 61 -11.70 -8.21 14.51
CA ALA A 61 -10.77 -8.85 15.42
C ALA A 61 -11.15 -8.47 16.86
N SER A 62 -11.06 -9.41 17.80
CA SER A 62 -11.25 -9.06 19.20
C SER A 62 -10.22 -7.99 19.61
N PRO A 63 -10.54 -7.11 20.58
CA PRO A 63 -9.56 -6.12 21.05
C PRO A 63 -8.21 -6.74 21.48
N GLY A 64 -8.21 -7.99 21.93
CA GLY A 64 -7.00 -8.72 22.29
C GLY A 64 -6.16 -9.13 21.08
N GLU A 65 -6.80 -9.63 20.03
CA GLU A 65 -6.15 -10.00 18.76
C GLU A 65 -5.54 -8.78 18.09
N LEU A 66 -6.28 -7.67 18.04
CA LEU A 66 -5.77 -6.41 17.52
C LEU A 66 -4.53 -5.92 18.28
N ARG A 67 -4.57 -5.96 19.63
CA ARG A 67 -3.42 -5.58 20.45
C ARG A 67 -2.20 -6.46 20.18
N TYR A 68 -2.40 -7.77 20.10
CA TYR A 68 -1.33 -8.72 19.78
C TYR A 68 -0.72 -8.44 18.40
N ALA A 69 -1.55 -8.20 17.41
CA ALA A 69 -1.14 -7.89 16.05
C ALA A 69 -0.32 -6.58 15.97
N VAL A 70 -0.77 -5.53 16.69
CA VAL A 70 -0.03 -4.25 16.77
C VAL A 70 1.31 -4.43 17.47
N VAL A 71 1.37 -5.16 18.58
CA VAL A 71 2.64 -5.45 19.28
C VAL A 71 3.61 -6.19 18.37
N ARG A 72 3.13 -7.24 17.69
CA ARG A 72 3.95 -8.02 16.75
C ARG A 72 4.49 -7.16 15.61
N LEU A 73 3.64 -6.30 15.04
CA LEU A 73 4.06 -5.34 14.02
C LEU A 73 5.16 -4.40 14.53
N LEU A 74 4.99 -3.81 15.70
CA LEU A 74 5.97 -2.90 16.28
C LEU A 74 7.31 -3.60 16.54
N TYR A 75 7.30 -4.83 17.04
CA TYR A 75 8.52 -5.63 17.20
C TYR A 75 9.22 -5.93 15.87
N MET A 76 8.46 -6.19 14.81
CA MET A 76 9.05 -6.40 13.48
C MET A 76 9.63 -5.11 12.92
N LEU A 77 8.95 -3.98 13.10
CA LEU A 77 9.48 -2.67 12.71
C LEU A 77 10.83 -2.38 13.41
N LEU A 78 10.97 -2.73 14.69
CA LEU A 78 12.23 -2.54 15.43
C LEU A 78 13.39 -3.40 14.92
N GLN A 79 13.10 -4.47 14.17
CA GLN A 79 14.13 -5.32 13.56
C GLN A 79 14.57 -4.83 12.17
N LEU A 80 13.86 -3.84 11.62
CA LEU A 80 14.25 -3.25 10.34
C LEU A 80 15.59 -2.50 10.49
N PRO A 81 16.45 -2.55 9.47
CA PRO A 81 17.72 -1.83 9.51
C PRO A 81 17.49 -0.32 9.66
N TYR A 82 18.34 0.30 10.48
CA TYR A 82 18.26 1.75 10.73
C TYR A 82 18.38 2.58 9.45
N ALA A 83 17.75 3.74 9.45
CA ALA A 83 17.61 4.64 8.32
C ALA A 83 18.92 5.11 7.68
N ASP A 84 20.07 4.98 8.34
CA ASP A 84 21.38 5.32 7.76
C ASP A 84 21.77 4.46 6.54
N GLN A 85 21.11 3.30 6.36
CA GLN A 85 21.33 2.43 5.20
C GLN A 85 20.21 2.53 4.15
N MET A 86 19.17 3.31 4.43
CA MET A 86 18.07 3.50 3.52
C MET A 86 18.18 4.82 2.75
N ALA A 87 17.89 4.75 1.48
CA ALA A 87 17.82 5.94 0.65
C ALA A 87 16.71 6.88 1.20
N TRP A 88 17.10 7.99 1.79
CA TRP A 88 16.20 9.07 2.14
C TRP A 88 15.63 9.66 0.86
N TYR A 89 14.34 9.46 0.65
CA TYR A 89 13.68 10.13 -0.47
C TYR A 89 13.28 11.54 -0.03
N PRO A 90 13.67 12.58 -0.78
CA PRO A 90 13.21 13.93 -0.51
C PRO A 90 11.68 13.93 -0.43
N ARG A 91 11.14 14.59 0.59
CA ARG A 91 9.69 14.68 0.82
C ARG A 91 8.93 15.06 -0.46
N ALA A 92 9.48 15.96 -1.26
CA ALA A 92 8.92 16.35 -2.54
C ALA A 92 8.72 15.19 -3.52
N GLN A 93 9.61 14.18 -3.51
CA GLN A 93 9.47 12.99 -4.37
C GLN A 93 8.34 12.09 -3.89
N VAL A 94 8.21 11.94 -2.57
CA VAL A 94 7.14 11.15 -1.96
C VAL A 94 5.78 11.81 -2.19
N ASP A 95 5.69 13.12 -1.95
CA ASP A 95 4.48 13.91 -2.17
C ASP A 95 4.06 13.83 -3.65
N LEU A 96 5.00 13.98 -4.59
CA LEU A 96 4.76 13.84 -6.02
C LEU A 96 4.16 12.47 -6.38
N VAL A 97 4.74 11.38 -5.86
CA VAL A 97 4.25 10.03 -6.15
C VAL A 97 2.86 9.79 -5.55
N ARG A 98 2.57 10.32 -4.36
CA ARG A 98 1.25 10.25 -3.74
C ARG A 98 0.19 11.05 -4.50
N ASP A 99 0.54 12.23 -4.96
CA ASP A 99 -0.37 13.04 -5.77
C ASP A 99 -0.66 12.34 -7.09
N ALA A 100 0.36 11.74 -7.72
CA ALA A 100 0.18 10.93 -8.92
C ALA A 100 -0.68 9.68 -8.63
N GLU A 101 -0.47 8.99 -7.52
CA GLU A 101 -1.29 7.86 -7.09
C GLU A 101 -2.74 8.29 -6.89
N THR A 102 -2.99 9.37 -6.17
CA THR A 102 -4.33 9.91 -5.93
C THR A 102 -5.05 10.21 -7.24
N LEU A 103 -4.37 10.88 -8.17
CA LEU A 103 -4.90 11.18 -9.50
C LEU A 103 -5.32 9.90 -10.24
N MET A 104 -4.47 8.89 -10.22
CA MET A 104 -4.71 7.66 -10.97
C MET A 104 -5.75 6.75 -10.32
N LEU A 105 -5.88 6.78 -8.99
CA LEU A 105 -6.91 6.03 -8.26
C LEU A 105 -8.27 6.70 -8.32
N ALA A 106 -8.34 8.00 -8.61
CA ALA A 106 -9.60 8.73 -8.77
C ALA A 106 -10.43 8.17 -9.94
N ASP A 107 -9.79 7.74 -11.02
CA ASP A 107 -10.45 7.08 -12.16
C ASP A 107 -9.55 5.99 -12.76
N LEU A 108 -9.80 4.75 -12.37
CA LEU A 108 -9.06 3.59 -12.83
C LEU A 108 -9.34 3.21 -14.30
N SER A 109 -10.40 3.75 -14.91
CA SER A 109 -10.71 3.54 -16.33
C SER A 109 -9.72 4.29 -17.23
N VAL A 110 -9.20 5.41 -16.77
CA VAL A 110 -8.24 6.24 -17.51
C VAL A 110 -6.83 5.66 -17.38
N ARG A 111 -6.15 5.55 -18.51
CA ARG A 111 -4.75 5.13 -18.57
C ARG A 111 -3.84 6.34 -18.76
N HIS A 112 -3.15 6.72 -17.70
CA HIS A 112 -2.09 7.70 -17.79
C HIS A 112 -0.77 7.01 -18.18
N THR A 113 -0.02 7.59 -19.08
CA THR A 113 1.36 7.14 -19.34
C THR A 113 2.33 7.76 -18.34
N ALA A 114 3.46 7.10 -18.11
CA ALA A 114 4.51 7.68 -17.25
C ALA A 114 5.00 9.04 -17.75
N ARG A 115 4.98 9.25 -19.08
CA ARG A 115 5.36 10.51 -19.72
C ARG A 115 4.35 11.62 -19.40
N GLU A 116 3.04 11.33 -19.50
CA GLU A 116 2.00 12.32 -19.20
C GLU A 116 2.08 12.76 -17.74
N LEU A 117 2.20 11.80 -16.82
CA LEU A 117 2.34 12.09 -15.38
C LEU A 117 3.62 12.86 -15.09
N ALA A 118 4.75 12.46 -15.68
CA ALA A 118 6.01 13.17 -15.51
C ALA A 118 5.90 14.63 -15.96
N VAL A 119 5.26 14.90 -17.11
CA VAL A 119 5.01 16.26 -17.59
C VAL A 119 4.11 17.02 -16.62
N GLN A 120 3.02 16.40 -16.15
CA GLN A 120 2.08 17.01 -15.22
C GLN A 120 2.73 17.41 -13.89
N PHE A 121 3.65 16.58 -13.39
CA PHE A 121 4.35 16.82 -12.13
C PHE A 121 5.71 17.51 -12.29
N GLY A 122 6.05 17.97 -13.50
CA GLY A 122 7.24 18.78 -13.76
C GLY A 122 8.58 18.04 -13.60
N VAL A 123 8.61 16.73 -13.85
CA VAL A 123 9.81 15.88 -13.75
C VAL A 123 10.09 15.14 -15.06
N SER A 124 11.28 14.56 -15.20
CA SER A 124 11.57 13.67 -16.33
C SER A 124 10.83 12.33 -16.18
N GLU A 125 10.49 11.67 -17.29
CA GLU A 125 9.88 10.34 -17.28
C GLU A 125 10.74 9.31 -16.53
N SER A 126 12.07 9.39 -16.67
CA SER A 126 13.00 8.51 -15.95
C SER A 126 12.98 8.76 -14.45
N SER A 127 12.94 10.04 -14.01
CA SER A 127 12.82 10.41 -12.60
C SER A 127 11.48 9.94 -12.03
N PHE A 128 10.38 10.17 -12.74
CA PHE A 128 9.07 9.70 -12.31
C PHE A 128 9.02 8.18 -12.09
N LYS A 129 9.55 7.41 -13.05
CA LYS A 129 9.63 5.95 -12.93
C LYS A 129 10.51 5.49 -11.77
N ALA A 130 11.62 6.18 -11.51
CA ALA A 130 12.49 5.90 -10.38
C ALA A 130 11.76 6.18 -9.07
N TYR A 131 11.15 7.36 -8.91
CA TYR A 131 10.41 7.74 -7.70
C TYR A 131 9.26 6.79 -7.41
N CYS A 132 8.49 6.36 -8.43
CA CYS A 132 7.45 5.37 -8.25
C CYS A 132 8.00 4.04 -7.72
N ARG A 133 9.11 3.55 -8.26
CA ARG A 133 9.73 2.31 -7.79
C ARG A 133 10.19 2.44 -6.35
N ASP A 134 10.78 3.56 -6.03
CA ASP A 134 11.34 3.83 -4.71
C ASP A 134 10.23 3.98 -3.65
N VAL A 135 9.15 4.69 -3.96
CA VAL A 135 8.06 5.00 -3.01
C VAL A 135 7.00 3.90 -2.95
N LEU A 136 6.61 3.32 -4.10
CA LEU A 136 5.56 2.31 -4.17
C LEU A 136 6.10 0.87 -4.03
N GLY A 137 7.43 0.69 -4.02
CA GLY A 137 8.07 -0.63 -3.97
C GLY A 137 7.98 -1.40 -5.28
N ASP A 138 7.39 -0.83 -6.33
CA ASP A 138 7.17 -1.47 -7.61
C ASP A 138 7.20 -0.43 -8.74
N GLY A 139 7.41 -0.88 -9.97
CA GLY A 139 7.29 0.00 -11.12
C GLY A 139 5.85 0.56 -11.24
N TYR A 140 5.74 1.76 -11.77
CA TYR A 140 4.46 2.45 -11.93
C TYR A 140 3.39 1.58 -12.64
N LEU A 141 3.73 0.90 -13.75
CA LEU A 141 2.77 0.07 -14.50
C LEU A 141 2.31 -1.18 -13.74
N PRO A 142 3.20 -2.00 -13.14
CA PRO A 142 2.82 -3.12 -12.30
C PRO A 142 1.94 -2.72 -11.13
N TYR A 143 2.29 -1.63 -10.44
CA TYR A 143 1.52 -1.11 -9.32
C TYR A 143 0.07 -0.78 -9.72
N PHE A 144 -0.13 0.00 -10.80
CA PHE A 144 -1.47 0.34 -11.26
C PHE A 144 -2.26 -0.81 -11.82
N ARG A 145 -1.59 -1.77 -12.50
CA ARG A 145 -2.24 -3.00 -12.93
C ARG A 145 -2.80 -3.75 -11.71
N ARG A 146 -2.03 -3.85 -10.65
CA ARG A 146 -2.47 -4.49 -9.41
C ARG A 146 -3.67 -3.76 -8.81
N LYS A 147 -3.63 -2.43 -8.67
CA LYS A 147 -4.73 -1.61 -8.12
C LYS A 147 -6.03 -1.76 -8.91
N ARG A 148 -5.97 -1.81 -10.23
CA ARG A 148 -7.12 -2.08 -11.09
C ARG A 148 -7.72 -3.47 -10.84
N LEU A 149 -6.88 -4.48 -10.70
CA LEU A 149 -7.35 -5.83 -10.45
C LEU A 149 -7.89 -6.02 -9.03
N GLU A 150 -7.29 -5.36 -8.02
CA GLU A 150 -7.82 -5.30 -6.65
C GLU A 150 -9.23 -4.68 -6.65
N LYS A 151 -9.42 -3.54 -7.33
CA LYS A 151 -10.74 -2.91 -7.46
C LYS A 151 -11.74 -3.80 -8.20
N ALA A 152 -11.29 -4.52 -9.23
CA ALA A 152 -12.14 -5.46 -9.93
C ALA A 152 -12.57 -6.64 -9.04
N ALA A 153 -11.67 -7.16 -8.20
CA ALA A 153 -11.99 -8.22 -7.24
C ALA A 153 -13.04 -7.75 -6.23
N ASP A 154 -12.90 -6.51 -5.72
CA ASP A 154 -13.88 -5.88 -4.84
C ASP A 154 -15.27 -5.76 -5.51
N LEU A 155 -15.32 -5.28 -6.76
CA LEU A 155 -16.57 -5.17 -7.52
C LEU A 155 -17.23 -6.53 -7.79
N LEU A 156 -16.42 -7.55 -8.13
CA LEU A 156 -16.92 -8.92 -8.33
C LEU A 156 -17.50 -9.52 -7.05
N ALA A 157 -16.92 -9.21 -5.89
CA ALA A 157 -17.35 -9.75 -4.61
C ALA A 157 -18.60 -9.06 -4.04
N HIS A 158 -18.81 -7.77 -4.34
CA HIS A 158 -19.79 -6.94 -3.65
C HIS A 158 -20.87 -6.35 -4.57
N THR A 159 -20.87 -6.68 -5.89
CA THR A 159 -21.88 -6.15 -6.83
C THR A 159 -22.34 -7.23 -7.81
N ASP A 160 -23.51 -7.01 -8.42
CA ASP A 160 -24.08 -7.86 -9.47
C ASP A 160 -23.69 -7.36 -10.88
N LEU A 161 -22.62 -6.56 -11.01
CA LEU A 161 -22.18 -6.05 -12.29
C LEU A 161 -21.64 -7.18 -13.18
N LYS A 162 -21.90 -7.07 -14.48
CA LYS A 162 -21.34 -8.03 -15.45
C LYS A 162 -19.82 -7.89 -15.52
N VAL A 163 -19.13 -9.00 -15.67
CA VAL A 163 -17.66 -9.05 -15.82
C VAL A 163 -17.15 -8.08 -16.91
N GLN A 164 -17.92 -7.93 -17.98
CA GLN A 164 -17.60 -6.99 -19.06
C GLN A 164 -17.62 -5.53 -18.58
N ASP A 165 -18.62 -5.16 -17.78
CA ASP A 165 -18.77 -3.79 -17.28
C ASP A 165 -17.68 -3.47 -16.25
N ILE A 166 -17.36 -4.44 -15.39
CA ILE A 166 -16.24 -4.34 -14.44
C ILE A 166 -14.92 -4.15 -15.19
N ALA A 167 -14.68 -4.94 -16.26
CA ALA A 167 -13.47 -4.81 -17.07
C ALA A 167 -13.30 -3.38 -17.60
N VAL A 168 -14.38 -2.78 -18.12
CA VAL A 168 -14.38 -1.39 -18.62
C VAL A 168 -14.11 -0.40 -17.49
N GLN A 169 -14.79 -0.54 -16.34
CA GLN A 169 -14.62 0.36 -15.19
C GLN A 169 -13.18 0.38 -14.66
N VAL A 170 -12.48 -0.74 -14.73
CA VAL A 170 -11.07 -0.83 -14.31
C VAL A 170 -10.08 -0.67 -15.46
N GLY A 171 -10.51 -0.11 -16.60
CA GLY A 171 -9.66 0.34 -17.70
C GLY A 171 -9.13 -0.77 -18.62
N TYR A 172 -9.86 -1.88 -18.76
CA TYR A 172 -9.55 -2.90 -19.76
C TYR A 172 -10.42 -2.74 -21.00
N GLU A 173 -9.78 -2.75 -22.16
CA GLU A 173 -10.44 -2.62 -23.47
C GLU A 173 -11.30 -3.83 -23.85
N SER A 174 -11.01 -5.00 -23.27
CA SER A 174 -11.75 -6.23 -23.55
C SER A 174 -11.80 -7.16 -22.35
N GLN A 175 -12.92 -7.86 -22.21
CA GLN A 175 -13.10 -8.87 -21.17
C GLN A 175 -12.03 -9.97 -21.23
N SER A 176 -11.56 -10.35 -22.42
CA SER A 176 -10.53 -11.39 -22.55
C SER A 176 -9.18 -10.94 -21.99
N LYS A 177 -8.75 -9.69 -22.26
CA LYS A 177 -7.52 -9.13 -21.68
C LYS A 177 -7.65 -9.01 -20.17
N PHE A 178 -8.81 -8.58 -19.68
CA PHE A 178 -9.12 -8.51 -18.25
C PHE A 178 -9.06 -9.89 -17.60
N ALA A 179 -9.80 -10.88 -18.12
CA ALA A 179 -9.87 -12.22 -17.55
C ALA A 179 -8.48 -12.87 -17.45
N LYS A 180 -7.64 -12.70 -18.49
CA LYS A 180 -6.25 -13.17 -18.45
C LYS A 180 -5.45 -12.48 -17.34
N ALA A 181 -5.51 -11.14 -17.27
CA ALA A 181 -4.78 -10.37 -16.26
C ALA A 181 -5.22 -10.72 -14.84
N PHE A 182 -6.52 -10.93 -14.64
CA PHE A 182 -7.11 -11.32 -13.36
C PHE A 182 -6.66 -12.72 -12.94
N ALA A 183 -6.72 -13.70 -13.86
CA ALA A 183 -6.26 -15.05 -13.59
C ALA A 183 -4.74 -15.11 -13.31
N ASP A 184 -3.94 -14.31 -14.00
CA ASP A 184 -2.50 -14.20 -13.75
C ASP A 184 -2.21 -13.70 -12.32
N GLN A 185 -3.03 -12.75 -11.82
CA GLN A 185 -2.87 -12.12 -10.51
C GLN A 185 -3.39 -12.98 -9.36
N PHE A 186 -4.62 -13.49 -9.49
CA PHE A 186 -5.34 -14.13 -8.38
C PHE A 186 -5.42 -15.65 -8.49
N ARG A 187 -4.94 -16.25 -9.57
CA ARG A 187 -5.06 -17.69 -9.88
C ARG A 187 -6.52 -18.17 -9.94
N LEU A 188 -7.46 -17.25 -10.16
CA LEU A 188 -8.89 -17.48 -10.27
C LEU A 188 -9.41 -16.79 -11.51
N THR A 189 -10.50 -17.31 -12.09
CA THR A 189 -11.19 -16.64 -13.20
C THR A 189 -12.25 -15.69 -12.65
N PRO A 190 -12.44 -14.49 -13.25
CA PRO A 190 -13.56 -13.62 -12.92
C PRO A 190 -14.83 -14.28 -13.49
N LEU A 191 -15.64 -14.85 -12.64
CA LEU A 191 -16.91 -15.53 -13.04
C LEU A 191 -18.07 -14.57 -12.98
#